data_11d419d8c6e29447601c50f01a22840e
#
_entry.id   11d419d8c6e29447601c50f01a22840e
#
_cell.length_a   1.000
_cell.length_b   1.000
_cell.length_c   1.000
_cell.angle_alpha   90.00
_cell.angle_beta   90.00
_cell.angle_gamma   90.00
#
_symmetry.space_group_name_H-M   'P 1'
#
loop_
_entity.id
_entity.type
_entity.pdbx_description
1 polymer ?
#
loop_
_entity_poly.entity_id
_entity_poly.type
_entity_poly.pdbx_seq_one_letter_code
_entity_poly.pdbx_strand_id
1 'polypeptide(L)'
;MGKKKILSEEEIADMVLPTANDVLGVAMRLLGFDRVLVKCQDGHERLCRIRGKMKRRVWIRQGDIVLVSPWDFQSDKRGDVIWRYKRNQVEWLRRKGYLTLQA
;
A
#
# COMPACT_ATOMS: atom_id res chain seq x y z
N MET A 1 -27.41 -10.05 -5.19
CA MET A 1 -27.24 -9.20 -4.86
C MET A 1 -26.48 -8.30 -5.56
N GLY A 2 -25.62 -8.41 -6.14
CA GLY A 2 -24.96 -7.54 -6.94
C GLY A 2 -24.87 -6.16 -6.50
N LYS A 3 -25.14 -5.91 -5.25
CA LYS A 3 -25.09 -4.60 -4.88
C LYS A 3 -23.71 -4.12 -4.84
N LYS A 4 -23.54 -2.84 -5.08
CA LYS A 4 -22.30 -2.22 -5.05
C LYS A 4 -21.64 -2.35 -3.76
N LYS A 5 -20.38 -2.62 -3.75
CA LYS A 5 -19.67 -2.71 -2.55
C LYS A 5 -19.43 -1.37 -1.96
N ILE A 6 -19.85 -1.21 -0.75
CA ILE A 6 -19.58 0.00 0.03
C ILE A 6 -18.84 -0.46 1.24
N LEU A 7 -17.76 0.20 1.60
CA LEU A 7 -17.01 -0.17 2.77
C LEU A 7 -17.85 0.02 4.02
N SER A 8 -17.94 -1.02 4.82
CA SER A 8 -18.60 -0.92 6.10
C SER A 8 -17.67 -0.17 7.06
N GLU A 9 -18.22 0.25 8.17
CA GLU A 9 -17.40 0.89 9.17
C GLU A 9 -16.32 -0.04 9.70
N GLU A 10 -16.62 -1.32 9.76
CA GLU A 10 -15.64 -2.30 10.19
C GLU A 10 -14.49 -2.38 9.23
N GLU A 11 -14.78 -2.39 7.94
CA GLU A 11 -13.71 -2.47 6.94
C GLU A 11 -12.84 -1.23 6.97
N ILE A 12 -13.43 -0.09 7.17
CA ILE A 12 -12.67 1.15 7.26
C ILE A 12 -11.86 1.17 8.54
N ALA A 13 -12.42 0.71 9.64
CA ALA A 13 -11.71 0.69 10.91
C ALA A 13 -10.51 -0.24 10.88
N ASP A 14 -10.60 -1.34 10.12
CA ASP A 14 -9.49 -2.28 10.02
C ASP A 14 -8.44 -1.81 9.05
N MET A 15 -8.74 -0.81 8.26
CA MET A 15 -7.83 -0.33 7.26
C MET A 15 -6.82 0.65 7.87
N VAL A 16 -5.56 0.46 7.55
CA VAL A 16 -4.52 1.38 8.01
C VAL A 16 -4.53 2.60 7.11
N LEU A 17 -4.82 3.75 7.66
CA LEU A 17 -4.84 4.99 6.89
C LEU A 17 -3.47 5.63 6.84
N PRO A 18 -3.13 6.29 5.72
CA PRO A 18 -1.84 6.97 5.63
C PRO A 18 -1.74 8.09 6.65
N THR A 19 -0.57 8.19 7.26
CA THR A 19 -0.27 9.33 8.12
C THR A 19 0.66 10.26 7.37
N ALA A 20 1.06 11.34 8.02
CA ALA A 20 1.88 12.35 7.37
C ALA A 20 3.22 11.79 6.86
N ASN A 21 3.72 10.76 7.52
CA ASN A 21 5.01 10.19 7.15
C ASN A 21 4.92 8.98 6.22
N ASP A 22 3.71 8.57 5.89
CA ASP A 22 3.51 7.39 5.03
C ASP A 22 3.21 7.83 3.62
N VAL A 23 3.45 6.92 2.67
CA VAL A 23 3.17 7.22 1.28
C VAL A 23 2.54 6.00 0.62
N LEU A 24 1.54 6.24 -0.20
CA LEU A 24 0.92 5.17 -0.97
C LEU A 24 1.71 4.91 -2.23
N GLY A 25 1.70 3.69 -2.68
CA GLY A 25 2.40 3.33 -3.90
C GLY A 25 1.82 2.08 -4.51
N VAL A 26 2.32 1.75 -5.71
CA VAL A 26 1.91 0.56 -6.42
C VAL A 26 3.09 -0.39 -6.49
N ALA A 27 2.85 -1.66 -6.18
CA ALA A 27 3.90 -2.67 -6.21
C ALA A 27 4.26 -2.94 -7.66
N MET A 28 5.50 -2.63 -8.02
CA MET A 28 5.95 -2.76 -9.40
C MET A 28 6.56 -4.11 -9.68
N ARG A 29 7.35 -4.62 -8.73
CA ARG A 29 8.10 -5.82 -8.98
C ARG A 29 8.48 -6.48 -7.66
N LEU A 30 8.25 -7.76 -7.58
CA LEU A 30 8.64 -8.53 -6.39
C LEU A 30 10.06 -9.01 -6.56
N LEU A 31 10.89 -8.77 -5.55
CA LEU A 31 12.30 -9.14 -5.59
C LEU A 31 12.54 -10.12 -4.45
N GLY A 32 12.11 -11.34 -4.64
CA GLY A 32 12.13 -12.31 -3.59
C GLY A 32 10.84 -12.19 -2.76
N PHE A 33 10.72 -13.00 -1.73
CA PHE A 33 9.47 -13.03 -0.99
C PHE A 33 9.39 -11.97 0.11
N ASP A 34 10.48 -11.27 0.38
CA ASP A 34 10.47 -10.26 1.43
C ASP A 34 10.78 -8.85 0.92
N ARG A 35 10.91 -8.67 -0.38
CA ARG A 35 11.21 -7.36 -0.94
C ARG A 35 10.35 -7.06 -2.15
N VAL A 36 10.02 -5.79 -2.29
CA VAL A 36 9.19 -5.35 -3.41
C VAL A 36 9.61 -3.93 -3.78
N LEU A 37 9.69 -3.69 -5.08
CA LEU A 37 9.94 -2.36 -5.59
C LEU A 37 8.60 -1.67 -5.73
N VAL A 38 8.43 -0.53 -5.07
CA VAL A 38 7.17 0.20 -5.04
C VAL A 38 7.35 1.57 -5.66
N LYS A 39 6.49 1.88 -6.62
CA LYS A 39 6.46 3.22 -7.17
C LYS A 39 5.51 4.03 -6.34
N CYS A 40 6.05 4.95 -5.57
CA CYS A 40 5.28 5.74 -4.61
C CYS A 40 4.72 6.99 -5.27
N GLN A 41 3.60 7.46 -4.76
CA GLN A 41 2.94 8.60 -5.38
C GLN A 41 3.65 9.92 -5.14
N ASP A 42 4.67 9.93 -4.31
CA ASP A 42 5.50 11.12 -4.15
C ASP A 42 6.60 11.20 -5.21
N GLY A 43 6.58 10.28 -6.18
CA GLY A 43 7.53 10.31 -7.29
C GLY A 43 8.76 9.45 -7.11
N HIS A 44 8.94 8.84 -5.96
CA HIS A 44 10.11 8.02 -5.70
C HIS A 44 9.78 6.54 -5.86
N GLU A 45 10.74 5.77 -6.36
CA GLU A 45 10.63 4.32 -6.39
C GLU A 45 11.48 3.80 -5.23
N ARG A 46 10.85 3.06 -4.35
CA ARG A 46 11.52 2.57 -3.15
C ARG A 46 11.61 1.07 -3.15
N LEU A 47 12.78 0.57 -2.76
CA LEU A 47 12.92 -0.85 -2.50
C LEU A 47 12.45 -1.08 -1.07
N CYS A 48 11.33 -1.78 -0.94
CA CYS A 48 10.67 -1.90 0.34
C CYS A 48 10.78 -3.30 0.90
N ARG A 49 10.85 -3.40 2.21
CA ARG A 49 10.87 -4.67 2.90
C ARG A 49 9.45 -5.02 3.29
N ILE A 50 9.10 -6.29 3.10
CA ILE A 50 7.80 -6.79 3.53
C ILE A 50 7.98 -7.39 4.90
N ARG A 51 7.31 -6.81 5.90
CA ARG A 51 7.46 -7.28 7.27
C ARG A 51 6.91 -8.69 7.45
N GLY A 52 7.44 -9.40 8.44
CA GLY A 52 7.04 -10.76 8.67
C GLY A 52 5.56 -10.97 8.88
N LYS A 53 4.91 -10.04 9.57
CA LYS A 53 3.48 -10.12 9.77
C LYS A 53 2.71 -10.10 8.46
N MET A 54 3.16 -9.28 7.54
CA MET A 54 2.52 -9.16 6.25
C MET A 54 2.73 -10.41 5.41
N LYS A 55 3.90 -11.00 5.49
CA LYS A 55 4.19 -12.18 4.69
C LYS A 55 3.25 -13.34 5.01
N ARG A 56 2.81 -13.43 6.23
CA ARG A 56 1.95 -14.54 6.63
C ARG A 56 0.50 -14.35 6.29
N ARG A 57 0.07 -13.09 6.21
CA ARG A 57 -1.34 -12.80 6.02
C ARG A 57 -1.70 -12.35 4.64
N VAL A 58 -0.76 -11.71 3.98
CA VAL A 58 -1.08 -10.99 2.76
C VAL A 58 -0.04 -11.29 1.71
N TRP A 59 -0.50 -11.73 0.56
CA TRP A 59 0.38 -11.96 -0.57
C TRP A 59 0.34 -10.72 -1.45
N ILE A 60 1.44 -9.99 -1.48
CA ILE A 60 1.54 -8.79 -2.31
C ILE A 60 1.85 -9.22 -3.72
N ARG A 61 1.11 -8.66 -4.67
CA ARG A 61 1.29 -8.96 -6.08
C ARG A 61 1.59 -7.69 -6.84
N GLN A 62 2.18 -7.86 -8.00
CA GLN A 62 2.43 -6.74 -8.89
C GLN A 62 1.12 -6.02 -9.18
N GLY A 63 1.11 -4.71 -9.06
CA GLY A 63 -0.09 -3.91 -9.27
C GLY A 63 -0.88 -3.60 -8.01
N ASP A 64 -0.55 -4.23 -6.90
CA ASP A 64 -1.26 -3.95 -5.64
C ASP A 64 -0.92 -2.56 -5.12
N ILE A 65 -1.90 -1.94 -4.48
CA ILE A 65 -1.68 -0.67 -3.80
C ILE A 65 -1.27 -0.97 -2.37
N VAL A 66 -0.16 -0.39 -1.96
CA VAL A 66 0.40 -0.64 -0.64
C VAL A 66 0.71 0.68 0.04
N LEU A 67 0.79 0.63 1.35
CA LEU A 67 1.19 1.77 2.15
C LEU A 67 2.64 1.55 2.57
N VAL A 68 3.48 2.54 2.33
CA VAL A 68 4.91 2.46 2.60
C VAL A 68 5.28 3.44 3.68
N SER A 69 6.04 2.98 4.65
CA SER A 69 6.65 3.84 5.65
C SER A 69 8.11 4.02 5.25
N PRO A 70 8.48 5.18 4.69
CA PRO A 70 9.87 5.41 4.31
C PRO A 70 10.79 5.33 5.53
N TRP A 71 11.97 4.80 5.33
CA TRP A 71 12.94 4.73 6.41
C TRP A 71 13.46 6.14 6.72
N ASP A 72 13.84 6.37 7.96
CA ASP A 72 14.45 7.63 8.34
C ASP A 72 15.73 7.85 7.56
N PHE A 73 16.44 6.77 7.30
CA PHE A 73 17.67 6.78 6.56
C PHE A 73 17.38 6.34 5.13
N GLN A 74 17.79 7.09 4.15
CA GLN A 74 17.52 6.82 2.74
C GLN A 74 16.02 6.76 2.45
N SER A 75 15.31 7.74 2.97
CA SER A 75 13.85 7.73 2.91
C SER A 75 13.30 7.79 1.49
N ASP A 76 14.07 8.29 0.53
CA ASP A 76 13.63 8.35 -0.87
C ASP A 76 13.91 7.06 -1.62
N LYS A 77 14.63 6.12 -1.03
CA LYS A 77 15.02 4.88 -1.70
C LYS A 77 14.56 3.62 -0.99
N ARG A 78 14.27 3.72 0.29
CA ARG A 78 13.96 2.57 1.11
C ARG A 78 12.74 2.81 1.97
N GLY A 79 12.03 1.75 2.28
CA GLY A 79 10.88 1.83 3.15
C GLY A 79 10.41 0.45 3.55
N ASP A 80 9.38 0.42 4.38
CA ASP A 80 8.71 -0.81 4.78
C ASP A 80 7.29 -0.77 4.26
N VAL A 81 6.83 -1.91 3.72
CA VAL A 81 5.42 -2.03 3.38
C VAL A 81 4.70 -2.38 4.68
N ILE A 82 3.77 -1.54 5.06
CA ILE A 82 3.04 -1.73 6.30
C ILE A 82 1.60 -2.16 6.08
N TRP A 83 1.08 -2.03 4.86
CA TRP A 83 -0.28 -2.47 4.57
C TRP A 83 -0.48 -2.67 3.08
N ARG A 84 -1.36 -3.61 2.74
CA ARG A 84 -1.77 -3.82 1.36
C ARG A 84 -3.27 -3.63 1.32
N TYR A 85 -3.77 -2.83 0.41
CA TYR A 85 -5.18 -2.49 0.37
C TYR A 85 -5.96 -3.42 -0.55
N LYS A 86 -7.17 -3.76 -0.12
CA LYS A 86 -8.09 -4.52 -0.94
C LYS A 86 -8.71 -3.59 -1.97
N ARG A 87 -9.27 -4.18 -3.02
CA ARG A 87 -9.82 -3.39 -4.11
C ARG A 87 -10.81 -2.33 -3.64
N ASN A 88 -11.76 -2.71 -2.79
CA ASN A 88 -12.76 -1.74 -2.32
C ASN A 88 -12.13 -0.66 -1.46
N GLN A 89 -11.06 -0.99 -0.75
CA GLN A 89 -10.34 0.02 0.04
C GLN A 89 -9.59 0.98 -0.87
N VAL A 90 -9.04 0.47 -1.98
CA VAL A 90 -8.36 1.32 -2.96
C VAL A 90 -9.34 2.33 -3.53
N GLU A 91 -10.55 1.90 -3.87
CA GLU A 91 -11.55 2.81 -4.39
C GLU A 91 -11.91 3.88 -3.38
N TRP A 92 -12.02 3.49 -2.12
CA TRP A 92 -12.31 4.44 -1.06
C TRP A 92 -11.19 5.48 -0.94
N LEU A 93 -9.93 5.02 -0.97
CA LEU A 93 -8.79 5.92 -0.88
C LEU A 93 -8.76 6.91 -2.04
N ARG A 94 -9.11 6.46 -3.25
CA ARG A 94 -9.17 7.36 -4.39
C ARG A 94 -10.26 8.38 -4.22
N ARG A 95 -11.43 7.94 -3.78
CA ARG A 95 -12.56 8.81 -3.63
C ARG A 95 -12.31 9.88 -2.58
N LYS A 96 -11.57 9.52 -1.53
CA LYS A 96 -11.27 10.46 -0.45
C LYS A 96 -10.04 11.31 -0.72
N GLY A 97 -9.38 11.10 -1.85
CA GLY A 97 -8.24 11.92 -2.22
C GLY A 97 -6.90 11.48 -1.66
N TYR A 98 -6.84 10.37 -0.96
CA TYR A 98 -5.56 9.87 -0.46
C TYR A 98 -4.70 9.32 -1.58
N LEU A 99 -5.32 8.63 -2.53
CA LEU A 99 -4.60 7.95 -3.59
C LEU A 99 -4.77 8.68 -4.90
N THR A 100 -3.66 9.07 -5.51
CA THR A 100 -3.67 9.78 -6.78
C THR A 100 -3.01 8.99 -7.91
N LEU A 101 -2.36 7.87 -7.58
CA LEU A 101 -1.74 7.04 -8.61
C LEU A 101 -2.80 6.30 -9.39
N GLN A 102 -2.48 6.08 -10.66
CA GLN A 102 -3.31 5.23 -11.49
C GLN A 102 -2.65 3.89 -11.53
N ALA A 103 -3.30 2.90 -11.06
CA ALA A 103 -2.73 1.57 -11.01
C ALA A 103 -3.20 0.72 -12.18
#